data_7a3b32c4338af82ede12864209a373a1
#
_entry.id   7a3b32c4338af82ede12864209a373a1
#
_cell.length_a   1.000
_cell.length_b   1.000
_cell.length_c   1.000
_cell.angle_alpha   90.00
_cell.angle_beta   90.00
_cell.angle_gamma   90.00
#
_symmetry.space_group_name_H-M   'P 1'
#
loop_
_entity.id
_entity.type
_entity.pdbx_description
1 polymer ?
#
loop_
_entity_poly.entity_id
_entity_poly.type
_entity_poly.pdbx_seq_one_letter_code
_entity_poly.pdbx_strand_id
1 'polypeptide(L)'
;MAINQTAGSVLQINVSKGGVLKRAVQEGVVTELGIAGDEQAHPEFHGGPRQALLFIAAEGIEELKQAGFAVFPGALGENITTTGLDRRAWRIGQRWRVGPEVVVEFTKVRVPCRALNRYGAGRIQKAVYDEVIHAGDPSSPHWGLSGFYARVVEGGTIRTGDKISPA
;
A
#
# COMPACT_ATOMS: atom_id res chain seq x y z
N MET A 1 18.23 -15.26 -12.57
CA MET A 1 17.88 -14.02 -13.32
C MET A 1 17.00 -13.18 -12.43
N ALA A 2 17.44 -12.00 -12.07
CA ALA A 2 16.54 -11.03 -11.45
C ALA A 2 15.51 -10.63 -12.51
N ILE A 3 14.25 -10.99 -12.32
CA ILE A 3 13.17 -10.43 -13.11
C ILE A 3 13.11 -8.96 -12.72
N ASN A 4 13.58 -8.12 -13.61
CA ASN A 4 13.52 -6.66 -13.44
C ASN A 4 12.05 -6.26 -13.64
N GLN A 5 11.22 -6.48 -12.60
CA GLN A 5 9.81 -6.08 -12.62
C GLN A 5 9.75 -4.56 -12.43
N THR A 6 9.94 -3.86 -13.52
CA THR A 6 9.92 -2.40 -13.54
C THR A 6 8.53 -1.83 -13.78
N ALA A 7 7.53 -2.67 -14.02
CA ALA A 7 6.17 -2.26 -14.29
C ALA A 7 5.16 -3.28 -13.73
N GLY A 8 4.08 -2.75 -13.19
CA GLY A 8 2.96 -3.51 -12.69
C GLY A 8 1.65 -2.85 -13.06
N SER A 9 0.60 -3.17 -12.33
CA SER A 9 -0.70 -2.56 -12.52
C SER A 9 -1.48 -2.45 -11.21
N VAL A 10 -2.52 -1.63 -11.25
CA VAL A 10 -3.50 -1.48 -10.18
C VAL A 10 -4.45 -2.67 -10.22
N LEU A 11 -4.34 -3.57 -9.24
CA LEU A 11 -5.28 -4.68 -9.11
C LEU A 11 -6.61 -4.20 -8.56
N GLN A 12 -6.57 -3.33 -7.54
CA GLN A 12 -7.76 -2.86 -6.86
C GLN A 12 -7.52 -1.50 -6.22
N ILE A 13 -8.54 -0.64 -6.27
CA ILE A 13 -8.58 0.66 -5.59
C ILE A 13 -9.55 0.52 -4.44
N ASN A 14 -9.16 0.95 -3.24
CA ASN A 14 -9.93 0.72 -2.02
C ASN A 14 -10.16 2.03 -1.26
N VAL A 15 -11.38 2.22 -0.82
CA VAL A 15 -11.81 3.38 -0.01
C VAL A 15 -12.69 2.96 1.15
N SER A 16 -12.71 3.76 2.21
CA SER A 16 -13.59 3.55 3.36
C SER A 16 -14.00 4.87 4.00
N LYS A 17 -14.97 4.81 4.90
CA LYS A 17 -15.36 5.93 5.76
C LYS A 17 -14.65 5.88 7.12
N GLY A 18 -13.43 5.34 7.14
CA GLY A 18 -12.58 5.21 8.30
C GLY A 18 -12.23 3.76 8.60
N GLY A 19 -10.96 3.53 8.93
CA GLY A 19 -10.46 2.24 9.38
C GLY A 19 -9.96 1.32 8.27
N VAL A 20 -9.75 0.08 8.66
CA VAL A 20 -8.97 -0.90 7.91
C VAL A 20 -9.76 -1.52 6.78
N LEU A 21 -11.00 -1.91 7.01
CA LEU A 21 -11.79 -2.63 6.03
C LEU A 21 -12.26 -1.69 4.92
N LYS A 22 -11.44 -1.54 3.89
CA LYS A 22 -11.75 -0.73 2.72
C LYS A 22 -12.45 -1.57 1.66
N ARG A 23 -13.40 -0.94 0.94
CA ARG A 23 -14.13 -1.56 -0.17
C ARG A 23 -13.53 -1.18 -1.52
N ALA A 24 -13.65 -2.07 -2.48
CA ALA A 24 -13.18 -1.84 -3.85
C ALA A 24 -14.05 -0.82 -4.59
N VAL A 25 -13.39 0.03 -5.38
CA VAL A 25 -14.03 0.91 -6.36
C VAL A 25 -13.31 0.78 -7.69
N GLN A 26 -14.00 1.09 -8.81
CA GLN A 26 -13.42 0.95 -10.15
C GLN A 26 -12.50 2.09 -10.52
N GLU A 27 -12.75 3.28 -10.00
CA GLU A 27 -11.92 4.46 -10.24
C GLU A 27 -11.88 5.34 -9.00
N GLY A 28 -10.87 6.18 -8.92
CA GLY A 28 -10.72 7.17 -7.87
C GLY A 28 -10.04 8.43 -8.36
N VAL A 29 -10.46 9.56 -7.80
CA VAL A 29 -9.80 10.85 -8.02
C VAL A 29 -8.75 11.03 -6.94
N VAL A 30 -7.48 11.08 -7.34
CA VAL A 30 -6.33 11.24 -6.46
C VAL A 30 -6.02 12.72 -6.31
N THR A 31 -5.99 13.18 -5.08
CA THR A 31 -5.60 14.54 -4.70
C THR A 31 -4.38 14.49 -3.79
N GLU A 32 -3.86 15.64 -3.42
CA GLU A 32 -2.75 15.76 -2.45
C GLU A 32 -3.05 15.05 -1.12
N LEU A 33 -4.32 14.92 -0.73
CA LEU A 33 -4.74 14.29 0.53
C LEU A 33 -5.12 12.81 0.39
N GLY A 34 -5.06 12.26 -0.82
CA GLY A 34 -5.42 10.88 -1.10
C GLY A 34 -6.56 10.75 -2.09
N ILE A 35 -7.30 9.65 -2.01
CA ILE A 35 -8.44 9.40 -2.90
C ILE A 35 -9.67 10.13 -2.36
N ALA A 36 -10.34 10.91 -3.21
CA ALA A 36 -11.57 11.57 -2.84
C ALA A 36 -12.62 10.54 -2.42
N GLY A 37 -13.25 10.78 -1.26
CA GLY A 37 -14.21 9.83 -0.67
C GLY A 37 -13.61 8.79 0.26
N ASP A 38 -12.29 8.74 0.38
CA ASP A 38 -11.61 7.90 1.38
C ASP A 38 -11.41 8.73 2.66
N GLU A 39 -11.77 8.15 3.80
CA GLU A 39 -11.61 8.79 5.11
C GLU A 39 -10.81 7.88 6.04
N GLN A 40 -9.92 8.46 6.84
CA GLN A 40 -9.19 7.74 7.89
C GLN A 40 -9.96 7.80 9.20
N ALA A 41 -9.91 6.70 9.97
CA ALA A 41 -10.50 6.66 11.32
C ALA A 41 -9.78 7.58 12.29
N HIS A 42 -8.47 7.74 12.11
CA HIS A 42 -7.59 8.56 12.95
C HIS A 42 -6.71 9.45 12.09
N PRO A 43 -7.25 10.53 11.50
CA PRO A 43 -6.49 11.40 10.59
C PRO A 43 -5.26 12.06 11.22
N GLU A 44 -5.22 12.19 12.54
CA GLU A 44 -4.06 12.70 13.28
C GLU A 44 -2.85 11.73 13.26
N PHE A 45 -3.08 10.44 13.04
CA PHE A 45 -2.04 9.41 12.96
C PHE A 45 -1.87 8.85 11.55
N HIS A 46 -2.95 8.87 10.75
CA HIS A 46 -3.01 8.32 9.41
C HIS A 46 -3.49 9.42 8.46
N GLY A 47 -2.93 9.45 7.28
CA GLY A 47 -3.28 10.46 6.30
C GLY A 47 -2.38 11.69 6.36
N GLY A 48 -2.82 12.77 5.73
CA GLY A 48 -2.03 13.96 5.47
C GLY A 48 -1.16 13.81 4.22
N PRO A 49 -0.49 14.89 3.75
CA PRO A 49 0.20 14.89 2.44
C PRO A 49 1.29 13.82 2.30
N ARG A 50 1.99 13.49 3.38
CA ARG A 50 3.06 12.49 3.32
C ARG A 50 2.58 11.05 3.43
N GLN A 51 1.33 10.85 3.81
CA GLN A 51 0.67 9.55 3.97
C GLN A 51 -0.68 9.55 3.25
N ALA A 52 -0.72 10.18 2.09
CA ALA A 52 -1.96 10.36 1.32
C ALA A 52 -2.51 9.02 0.81
N LEU A 53 -1.63 8.10 0.41
CA LEU A 53 -1.98 6.79 -0.12
C LEU A 53 -1.17 5.70 0.57
N LEU A 54 -1.78 4.54 0.76
CA LEU A 54 -1.09 3.33 1.21
C LEU A 54 -1.13 2.30 0.08
N PHE A 55 0.05 1.78 -0.27
CA PHE A 55 0.26 0.77 -1.30
C PHE A 55 0.61 -0.57 -0.67
N ILE A 56 -0.03 -1.65 -1.11
CA ILE A 56 0.33 -3.03 -0.75
C ILE A 56 0.33 -3.88 -2.01
N ALA A 57 1.33 -4.76 -2.13
CA ALA A 57 1.41 -5.71 -3.23
C ALA A 57 0.47 -6.90 -2.99
N ALA A 58 -0.33 -7.27 -4.00
CA ALA A 58 -1.21 -8.44 -3.94
C ALA A 58 -0.42 -9.73 -3.67
N GLU A 59 0.80 -9.83 -4.19
CA GLU A 59 1.71 -10.95 -3.97
C GLU A 59 2.05 -11.10 -2.48
N GLY A 60 2.21 -9.98 -1.76
CA GLY A 60 2.41 -9.98 -0.31
C GLY A 60 1.16 -10.41 0.46
N ILE A 61 -0.01 -9.99 0.01
CA ILE A 61 -1.29 -10.45 0.58
C ILE A 61 -1.41 -11.97 0.43
N GLU A 62 -1.06 -12.51 -0.72
CA GLU A 62 -1.09 -13.96 -0.97
C GLU A 62 -0.11 -14.71 -0.05
N GLU A 63 1.09 -14.19 0.19
CA GLU A 63 2.03 -14.74 1.16
C GLU A 63 1.41 -14.82 2.57
N LEU A 64 0.70 -13.78 2.99
CA LEU A 64 0.03 -13.75 4.30
C LEU A 64 -1.13 -14.74 4.36
N LYS A 65 -1.89 -14.91 3.28
CA LYS A 65 -2.94 -15.92 3.19
C LYS A 65 -2.37 -17.32 3.36
N GLN A 66 -1.26 -17.62 2.70
CA GLN A 66 -0.58 -18.92 2.82
C GLN A 66 -0.02 -19.14 4.23
N ALA A 67 0.32 -18.07 4.94
CA ALA A 67 0.73 -18.14 6.35
C ALA A 67 -0.45 -18.31 7.33
N GLY A 68 -1.68 -18.35 6.83
CA GLY A 68 -2.89 -18.62 7.61
C GLY A 68 -3.71 -17.40 8.02
N PHE A 69 -3.36 -16.20 7.53
CA PHE A 69 -4.13 -15.00 7.81
C PHE A 69 -5.30 -14.83 6.84
N ALA A 70 -6.46 -14.44 7.34
CA ALA A 70 -7.69 -14.25 6.54
C ALA A 70 -7.71 -12.86 5.90
N VAL A 71 -6.68 -12.53 5.11
CA VAL A 71 -6.53 -11.23 4.43
C VAL A 71 -6.90 -11.33 2.95
N PHE A 72 -7.19 -10.19 2.35
CA PHE A 72 -7.62 -10.05 0.95
C PHE A 72 -7.32 -8.60 0.51
N PRO A 73 -7.36 -8.27 -0.78
CA PRO A 73 -7.16 -6.89 -1.22
C PRO A 73 -8.12 -5.91 -0.53
N GLY A 74 -7.57 -4.87 0.09
CA GLY A 74 -8.29 -3.89 0.90
C GLY A 74 -8.31 -4.20 2.40
N ALA A 75 -8.02 -5.43 2.80
CA ALA A 75 -8.11 -5.87 4.19
C ALA A 75 -7.13 -5.16 5.13
N LEU A 76 -5.96 -4.79 4.63
CA LEU A 76 -4.93 -4.16 5.44
C LEU A 76 -5.04 -2.63 5.47
N GLY A 77 -6.08 -2.07 4.87
CA GLY A 77 -6.33 -0.65 4.84
C GLY A 77 -5.64 0.09 3.70
N GLU A 78 -5.11 -0.64 2.73
CA GLU A 78 -4.46 -0.01 1.58
C GLU A 78 -5.47 0.62 0.61
N ASN A 79 -5.06 1.75 0.03
CA ASN A 79 -5.80 2.43 -1.02
C ASN A 79 -5.57 1.77 -2.38
N ILE A 80 -4.34 1.33 -2.64
CA ILE A 80 -3.96 0.73 -3.91
C ILE A 80 -3.31 -0.62 -3.63
N THR A 81 -3.98 -1.66 -4.13
CA THR A 81 -3.42 -3.00 -4.19
C THR A 81 -2.78 -3.17 -5.55
N THR A 82 -1.48 -3.43 -5.59
CA THR A 82 -0.72 -3.58 -6.83
C THR A 82 -0.55 -5.05 -7.20
N THR A 83 -0.29 -5.31 -8.48
CA THR A 83 0.18 -6.61 -8.95
C THR A 83 1.33 -6.43 -9.94
N GLY A 84 2.22 -7.39 -10.00
CA GLY A 84 3.36 -7.36 -10.93
C GLY A 84 4.59 -6.60 -10.44
N LEU A 85 4.54 -6.00 -9.24
CA LEU A 85 5.67 -5.31 -8.61
C LEU A 85 6.21 -6.13 -7.44
N ASP A 86 7.53 -6.23 -7.34
CA ASP A 86 8.18 -6.91 -6.23
C ASP A 86 8.34 -5.92 -5.06
N ARG A 87 7.57 -6.10 -3.99
CA ARG A 87 7.62 -5.28 -2.77
C ARG A 87 9.01 -5.21 -2.14
N ARG A 88 9.82 -6.25 -2.32
CA ARG A 88 11.16 -6.30 -1.74
C ARG A 88 12.11 -5.29 -2.38
N ALA A 89 11.79 -4.88 -3.60
CA ALA A 89 12.55 -3.85 -4.31
C ALA A 89 12.04 -2.43 -4.05
N TRP A 90 10.96 -2.25 -3.30
CA TRP A 90 10.43 -0.92 -2.97
C TRP A 90 11.36 -0.17 -2.03
N ARG A 91 11.52 1.12 -2.29
CA ARG A 91 12.38 2.00 -1.47
C ARG A 91 11.73 3.34 -1.26
N ILE A 92 12.01 3.96 -0.12
CA ILE A 92 11.61 5.33 0.16
C ILE A 92 12.27 6.25 -0.86
N GLY A 93 11.52 7.21 -1.40
CA GLY A 93 11.97 8.14 -2.43
C GLY A 93 11.70 7.69 -3.86
N GLN A 94 11.33 6.44 -4.08
CA GLN A 94 10.92 5.99 -5.40
C GLN A 94 9.65 6.70 -5.86
N ARG A 95 9.62 7.07 -7.13
CA ARG A 95 8.44 7.66 -7.79
C ARG A 95 7.84 6.68 -8.76
N TRP A 96 6.52 6.64 -8.77
CA TRP A 96 5.72 5.77 -9.63
C TRP A 96 4.68 6.60 -10.37
N ARG A 97 4.55 6.32 -11.67
CA ARG A 97 3.42 6.79 -12.46
C ARG A 97 2.32 5.73 -12.38
N VAL A 98 1.13 6.16 -11.97
CA VAL A 98 -0.04 5.29 -11.83
C VAL A 98 -1.09 5.77 -12.84
N GLY A 99 -1.30 5.00 -13.90
CA GLY A 99 -2.14 5.43 -15.01
C GLY A 99 -1.55 6.60 -15.79
N PRO A 100 -2.36 7.32 -16.59
CA PRO A 100 -1.85 8.39 -17.46
C PRO A 100 -1.50 9.69 -16.74
N GLU A 101 -2.06 9.93 -15.55
CA GLU A 101 -2.00 11.27 -14.93
C GLU A 101 -1.26 11.31 -13.59
N VAL A 102 -1.39 10.28 -12.76
CA VAL A 102 -0.98 10.32 -11.35
C VAL A 102 0.49 9.96 -11.20
N VAL A 103 1.22 10.76 -10.41
CA VAL A 103 2.59 10.45 -9.97
C VAL A 103 2.62 10.48 -8.45
N VAL A 104 3.20 9.45 -7.85
CA VAL A 104 3.36 9.32 -6.40
C VAL A 104 4.82 9.09 -6.04
N GLU A 105 5.17 9.38 -4.79
CA GLU A 105 6.50 9.12 -4.24
C GLU A 105 6.36 8.39 -2.91
N PHE A 106 7.04 7.26 -2.75
CA PHE A 106 7.07 6.53 -1.49
C PHE A 106 7.79 7.33 -0.41
N THR A 107 7.15 7.50 0.73
CA THR A 107 7.65 8.35 1.82
C THR A 107 8.05 7.58 3.05
N LYS A 108 7.40 6.43 3.31
CA LYS A 108 7.54 5.73 4.58
C LYS A 108 7.01 4.31 4.49
N VAL A 109 7.69 3.36 5.14
CA VAL A 109 7.13 2.04 5.39
C VAL A 109 6.05 2.18 6.46
N ARG A 110 4.89 1.57 6.23
CA ARG A 110 3.79 1.61 7.19
C ARG A 110 4.13 0.78 8.42
N VAL A 111 3.98 1.37 9.61
CA VAL A 111 3.99 0.64 10.88
C VAL A 111 2.59 0.06 11.11
N PRO A 112 2.44 -1.27 11.28
CA PRO A 112 1.13 -1.86 11.46
C PRO A 112 0.47 -1.40 12.76
N CYS A 113 -0.84 -1.20 12.71
CA CYS A 113 -1.64 -0.74 13.84
C CYS A 113 -2.51 -1.86 14.43
N ARG A 114 -3.16 -1.56 15.56
CA ARG A 114 -4.05 -2.52 16.26
C ARG A 114 -5.27 -2.92 15.44
N ALA A 115 -5.66 -2.13 14.45
CA ALA A 115 -6.79 -2.47 13.59
C ALA A 115 -6.59 -3.80 12.84
N LEU A 116 -5.33 -4.20 12.62
CA LEU A 116 -5.00 -5.48 11.99
C LEU A 116 -5.21 -6.69 12.92
N ASN A 117 -5.46 -6.48 14.21
CA ASN A 117 -5.65 -7.57 15.18
C ASN A 117 -6.83 -8.47 14.81
N ARG A 118 -7.80 -7.98 14.03
CA ARG A 118 -8.91 -8.80 13.51
C ARG A 118 -8.45 -9.99 12.68
N TYR A 119 -7.23 -9.93 12.14
CA TYR A 119 -6.64 -10.99 11.33
C TYR A 119 -5.67 -11.88 12.12
N GLY A 120 -5.52 -11.64 13.43
CA GLY A 120 -4.65 -12.42 14.31
C GLY A 120 -3.87 -11.52 15.27
N ALA A 121 -4.43 -11.29 16.47
CA ALA A 121 -3.89 -10.35 17.47
C ALA A 121 -2.42 -10.62 17.79
N GLY A 122 -1.56 -9.62 17.60
CA GLY A 122 -0.12 -9.67 17.83
C GLY A 122 0.68 -10.52 16.84
N ARG A 123 0.03 -11.44 16.14
CA ARG A 123 0.70 -12.34 15.19
C ARG A 123 0.89 -11.69 13.83
N ILE A 124 -0.14 -11.00 13.31
CA ILE A 124 -0.07 -10.35 12.01
C ILE A 124 0.93 -9.19 12.01
N GLN A 125 1.01 -8.41 13.08
CA GLN A 125 1.98 -7.33 13.18
C GLN A 125 3.41 -7.87 13.04
N LYS A 126 3.73 -8.98 13.70
CA LYS A 126 5.05 -9.63 13.61
C LYS A 126 5.31 -10.27 12.25
N ALA A 127 4.26 -10.68 11.55
CA ALA A 127 4.38 -11.28 10.23
C ALA A 127 4.68 -10.24 9.15
N VAL A 128 4.33 -8.97 9.36
CA VAL A 128 4.48 -7.91 8.36
C VAL A 128 5.56 -6.87 8.70
N TYR A 129 6.07 -6.88 9.93
CA TYR A 129 6.98 -5.85 10.42
C TYR A 129 7.91 -6.40 11.51
N ASP A 130 9.14 -5.95 11.54
CA ASP A 130 10.15 -6.38 12.51
C ASP A 130 11.15 -5.24 12.84
N GLU A 131 12.08 -5.50 13.75
CA GLU A 131 13.09 -4.54 14.17
C GLU A 131 14.06 -4.16 13.03
N VAL A 132 14.29 -5.05 12.07
CA VAL A 132 15.13 -4.77 10.92
C VAL A 132 14.48 -3.69 10.05
N ILE A 133 13.16 -3.83 9.81
CA ILE A 133 12.37 -2.81 9.09
C ILE A 133 12.33 -1.50 9.90
N HIS A 134 12.16 -1.58 11.21
CA HIS A 134 12.15 -0.40 12.08
C HIS A 134 13.46 0.40 11.95
N ALA A 135 14.57 -0.29 11.79
CA ALA A 135 15.87 0.34 11.55
C ALA A 135 16.06 0.86 10.11
N GLY A 136 15.06 0.68 9.25
CA GLY A 136 15.12 1.14 7.85
C GLY A 136 15.89 0.20 6.91
N ASP A 137 16.14 -1.04 7.33
CA ASP A 137 16.92 -2.01 6.57
C ASP A 137 16.02 -2.88 5.68
N PRO A 138 16.15 -2.78 4.34
CA PRO A 138 15.32 -3.53 3.41
C PRO A 138 15.71 -5.01 3.29
N SER A 139 16.69 -5.49 4.04
CA SER A 139 17.09 -6.90 4.03
C SER A 139 16.11 -7.82 4.75
N SER A 140 15.17 -7.27 5.53
CA SER A 140 14.12 -8.07 6.17
C SER A 140 13.30 -8.84 5.13
N PRO A 141 13.00 -10.14 5.37
CA PRO A 141 12.09 -10.89 4.52
C PRO A 141 10.65 -10.36 4.53
N HIS A 142 10.31 -9.54 5.54
CA HIS A 142 8.99 -8.92 5.68
C HIS A 142 8.91 -7.52 5.06
N TRP A 143 10.00 -7.03 4.45
CA TRP A 143 10.05 -5.70 3.86
C TRP A 143 8.90 -5.47 2.87
N GLY A 144 8.14 -4.41 3.10
CA GLY A 144 7.00 -4.03 2.25
C GLY A 144 5.70 -4.78 2.50
N LEU A 145 5.68 -5.84 3.32
CA LEU A 145 4.43 -6.57 3.60
C LEU A 145 3.39 -5.72 4.32
N SER A 146 3.79 -4.79 5.18
CA SER A 146 2.86 -3.87 5.85
C SER A 146 2.40 -2.72 4.95
N GLY A 147 3.04 -2.53 3.81
CA GLY A 147 2.75 -1.47 2.86
C GLY A 147 3.68 -0.27 2.95
N PHE A 148 3.62 0.54 1.91
CA PHE A 148 4.34 1.81 1.79
C PHE A 148 3.35 2.96 1.67
N TYR A 149 3.55 3.98 2.48
CA TYR A 149 2.86 5.26 2.28
C TYR A 149 3.50 6.04 1.13
N ALA A 150 2.67 6.81 0.45
CA ALA A 150 3.09 7.69 -0.63
C ALA A 150 2.47 9.07 -0.50
N ARG A 151 3.23 10.08 -0.92
CA ARG A 151 2.70 11.41 -1.20
C ARG A 151 2.32 11.51 -2.67
N VAL A 152 1.37 12.37 -2.99
CA VAL A 152 0.94 12.60 -4.36
C VAL A 152 1.75 13.76 -4.93
N VAL A 153 2.51 13.49 -5.99
CA VAL A 153 3.30 14.51 -6.73
C VAL A 153 2.42 15.18 -7.76
N GLU A 154 1.67 14.38 -8.53
CA GLU A 154 0.68 14.84 -9.51
C GLU A 154 -0.62 14.06 -9.30
N GLY A 155 -1.74 14.77 -9.12
CA GLY A 155 -3.06 14.18 -8.96
C GLY A 155 -3.71 13.86 -10.30
N GLY A 156 -4.87 13.23 -10.23
CA GLY A 156 -5.66 12.87 -11.39
C GLY A 156 -6.53 11.65 -11.11
N THR A 157 -7.10 11.08 -12.14
CA THR A 157 -7.96 9.89 -12.02
C THR A 157 -7.15 8.62 -12.25
N ILE A 158 -7.35 7.63 -11.40
CA ILE A 158 -6.82 6.28 -11.54
C ILE A 158 -7.97 5.29 -11.71
N ARG A 159 -7.70 4.19 -12.41
CA ARG A 159 -8.68 3.12 -12.67
C ARG A 159 -8.05 1.78 -12.38
N THR A 160 -8.88 0.82 -11.97
CA THR A 160 -8.48 -0.58 -11.87
C THR A 160 -7.92 -1.03 -13.22
N GLY A 161 -6.76 -1.68 -13.21
CA GLY A 161 -6.05 -2.09 -14.41
C GLY A 161 -5.02 -1.10 -14.93
N ASP A 162 -4.99 0.12 -14.40
CA ASP A 162 -4.00 1.12 -14.80
C ASP A 162 -2.58 0.62 -14.58
N LYS A 163 -1.71 0.93 -15.53
CA LYS A 163 -0.29 0.59 -15.46
C LYS A 163 0.41 1.40 -14.37
N ILE A 164 1.31 0.73 -13.67
CA ILE A 164 2.24 1.37 -12.71
C ILE A 164 3.65 1.18 -13.25
N SER A 165 4.37 2.28 -13.41
CA SER A 165 5.74 2.28 -13.93
C SER A 165 6.59 3.33 -13.21
N PRO A 166 7.93 3.21 -13.20
CA PRO A 166 8.80 4.23 -12.66
C PRO A 166 8.56 5.59 -13.31
N ALA A 167 8.58 6.63 -12.48
CA ALA A 167 8.39 8.02 -12.95
C ALA A 167 9.64 8.85 -12.75
#